data_049eff22b9adb0497a62c9eb3d56b85d
#
_entry.id   049eff22b9adb0497a62c9eb3d56b85d
#
_cell.length_a   1.000
_cell.length_b   1.000
_cell.length_c   1.000
_cell.angle_alpha   90.00
_cell.angle_beta   90.00
_cell.angle_gamma   90.00
#
_symmetry.space_group_name_H-M   'P 1'
#
loop_
_entity.id
_entity.type
_entity.pdbx_description
1 polymer ?
#
loop_
_entity_poly.entity_id
_entity_poly.type
_entity_poly.pdbx_seq_one_letter_code
_entity_poly.pdbx_strand_id
1 'polypeptide(L)'
;MATDSKQPFVQSAGSPTPRSRIAAWTARLILLSSFPLNAIEPCRIEVVEQGSGWPVSLVELRTTHQARFITDNAGIIAFDSPELMGRETWFDVLGQGYEVPKDGLGFRGVRLRPEPGKRLRVEVKRTIISKRMGRLTGGGLFAEAQKLGEFPEWRDGPILGSDSVQNAIYHGRLFWLWGDTTLARYPLGLFDSSSATTDLRPLVSLKPPVQLSFDYFKDATGAARGVAHLGGEGPTWITGFTTLRDAAGREHLVGSYLKIHPPLDAYQRGLCAWNDASSSFEVVRVLWTRTESSPMPGLQPEGHPVFWKDPQSREWILFGNPMPTLRFPATFEAWSDPTTWERLQPQETLTSAKDGNAVKPHSGSIAWNVYRKRWVTVFMQVFGSPSAFGELWYAEADSPLGPWGTAVKVLSHDNYTFYNPSLHPEFTPEGSPILFFEGTYTLQFADKPMPTARYDYNQILYRLDLDDAALAPARQ
;
A
#
# COMPACT_ATOMS: atom_id res chain seq x y z
N MET A 1 42.56 -18.10 26.53
CA MET A 1 43.34 -17.19 27.38
C MET A 1 42.38 -16.18 27.93
N ALA A 2 42.11 -16.32 29.22
CA ALA A 2 41.23 -15.47 30.01
C ALA A 2 42.00 -14.26 30.52
N THR A 3 41.32 -13.10 30.63
CA THR A 3 41.62 -12.16 31.72
C THR A 3 40.35 -11.41 32.10
N ASP A 4 39.94 -11.78 33.25
CA ASP A 4 38.95 -11.22 34.16
C ASP A 4 39.49 -9.89 34.72
N SER A 5 38.65 -8.85 34.88
CA SER A 5 38.96 -7.73 35.77
C SER A 5 37.69 -7.21 36.43
N LYS A 6 37.52 -7.65 37.65
CA LYS A 6 36.57 -7.16 38.66
C LYS A 6 36.97 -5.75 39.12
N GLN A 7 36.03 -4.85 39.28
CA GLN A 7 36.17 -3.64 40.10
C GLN A 7 35.50 -3.83 41.47
N PRO A 8 36.09 -3.29 42.54
CA PRO A 8 35.59 -3.48 43.90
C PRO A 8 34.70 -2.35 44.36
N PHE A 9 33.73 -2.79 45.19
CA PHE A 9 32.89 -1.97 46.05
C PHE A 9 33.70 -1.21 47.11
N VAL A 10 33.38 0.06 47.35
CA VAL A 10 33.81 0.79 48.55
C VAL A 10 32.58 1.30 49.28
N GLN A 11 32.37 0.77 50.46
CA GLN A 11 31.53 1.35 51.52
C GLN A 11 32.33 2.37 52.26
N SER A 12 31.73 3.51 52.62
CA SER A 12 32.19 4.32 53.73
C SER A 12 31.02 4.90 54.50
N ALA A 13 31.10 4.70 55.81
CA ALA A 13 30.19 5.14 56.82
C ALA A 13 30.49 6.52 57.37
N GLY A 14 29.52 7.16 58.00
CA GLY A 14 29.74 8.07 59.10
C GLY A 14 29.39 9.55 58.89
N SER A 15 28.25 9.95 59.45
CA SER A 15 27.91 11.35 59.77
C SER A 15 28.76 11.84 60.98
N PRO A 16 28.91 13.18 61.12
CA PRO A 16 28.03 13.90 62.05
C PRO A 16 27.63 15.32 61.61
N THR A 17 26.49 15.75 62.12
CA THR A 17 25.98 17.13 62.04
C THR A 17 26.82 18.12 62.82
N PRO A 18 26.84 19.43 62.43
CA PRO A 18 26.50 20.47 63.36
C PRO A 18 25.63 21.63 62.77
N ARG A 19 24.66 21.97 63.59
CA ARG A 19 24.04 23.27 63.95
C ARG A 19 24.21 24.47 62.98
N SER A 20 23.03 24.89 62.49
CA SER A 20 22.49 26.25 62.33
C SER A 20 23.43 27.45 62.16
N ARG A 21 23.33 28.05 60.97
CA ARG A 21 23.28 29.52 60.79
C ARG A 21 22.27 29.86 59.68
N ILE A 22 21.22 30.58 60.08
CA ILE A 22 20.25 31.18 59.19
C ILE A 22 20.95 32.32 58.43
N ALA A 23 21.16 32.18 57.14
CA ALA A 23 21.48 33.28 56.24
C ALA A 23 20.28 33.46 55.35
N ALA A 24 19.59 34.57 55.50
CA ALA A 24 18.51 35.01 54.66
C ALA A 24 19.06 35.30 53.23
N TRP A 25 18.77 34.43 52.28
CA TRP A 25 18.95 34.68 50.86
C TRP A 25 17.65 35.24 50.29
N THR A 26 17.66 36.51 49.98
CA THR A 26 16.64 37.16 49.16
C THR A 26 16.63 36.52 47.81
N ALA A 27 15.66 35.63 47.55
CA ALA A 27 15.38 35.07 46.24
C ALA A 27 14.85 36.18 45.32
N ARG A 28 15.71 36.72 44.46
CA ARG A 28 15.25 37.46 43.31
C ARG A 28 14.53 36.48 42.40
N LEU A 29 13.20 36.55 42.39
CA LEU A 29 12.36 35.91 41.35
C LEU A 29 12.74 36.55 40.03
N ILE A 30 13.58 35.91 39.24
CA ILE A 30 13.69 36.20 37.82
C ILE A 30 12.39 35.67 37.18
N LEU A 31 11.44 36.57 36.96
CA LEU A 31 10.34 36.34 36.03
C LEU A 31 10.97 36.10 34.65
N LEU A 32 11.25 34.86 34.33
CA LEU A 32 11.39 34.44 32.95
C LEU A 32 10.03 34.67 32.29
N SER A 33 9.89 35.85 31.67
CA SER A 33 8.83 36.08 30.69
C SER A 33 9.03 35.03 29.61
N SER A 34 8.28 33.94 29.69
CA SER A 34 8.09 33.03 28.58
C SER A 34 7.43 33.85 27.47
N PHE A 35 8.24 34.42 26.58
CA PHE A 35 7.73 34.87 25.30
C PHE A 35 7.14 33.61 24.67
N PRO A 36 5.86 33.59 24.32
CA PRO A 36 5.35 32.53 23.49
C PRO A 36 6.23 32.58 22.23
N LEU A 37 6.96 31.50 21.95
CA LEU A 37 7.44 31.26 20.59
C LEU A 37 6.17 31.20 19.77
N ASN A 38 5.79 32.32 19.15
CA ASN A 38 4.70 32.33 18.19
C ASN A 38 5.13 31.37 17.06
N ALA A 39 4.57 30.19 17.07
CA ALA A 39 4.71 29.27 15.94
C ALA A 39 4.29 30.07 14.71
N ILE A 40 5.11 30.02 13.65
CA ILE A 40 4.78 30.68 12.39
C ILE A 40 3.49 30.03 11.87
N GLU A 41 2.49 30.84 11.60
CA GLU A 41 1.26 30.35 10.97
C GLU A 41 1.63 29.74 9.59
N PRO A 42 1.32 28.47 9.31
CA PRO A 42 1.70 27.85 8.06
C PRO A 42 1.02 28.50 6.86
N CYS A 43 1.75 28.59 5.75
CA CYS A 43 1.17 28.88 4.44
C CYS A 43 0.58 27.59 3.87
N ARG A 44 -0.67 27.61 3.45
CA ARG A 44 -1.35 26.48 2.82
C ARG A 44 -0.98 26.44 1.33
N ILE A 45 -0.21 25.44 0.90
CA ILE A 45 0.07 25.19 -0.52
C ILE A 45 -0.76 23.97 -0.97
N GLU A 46 -1.60 24.18 -1.97
CA GLU A 46 -2.45 23.13 -2.55
C GLU A 46 -1.93 22.77 -3.93
N VAL A 47 -1.75 21.46 -4.18
CA VAL A 47 -1.43 20.93 -5.51
C VAL A 47 -2.66 20.24 -6.07
N VAL A 48 -3.08 20.67 -7.27
CA VAL A 48 -4.28 20.13 -7.93
C VAL A 48 -4.02 19.75 -9.38
N GLU A 49 -4.79 18.79 -9.86
CA GLU A 49 -4.78 18.41 -11.28
C GLU A 49 -5.45 19.49 -12.15
N GLN A 50 -4.76 19.90 -13.19
CA GLN A 50 -5.28 20.86 -14.17
C GLN A 50 -6.56 20.32 -14.83
N GLY A 51 -7.57 21.16 -14.95
CA GLY A 51 -8.85 20.85 -15.57
C GLY A 51 -9.86 20.24 -14.60
N SER A 52 -9.51 19.22 -13.83
CA SER A 52 -10.42 18.62 -12.83
C SER A 52 -10.46 19.40 -11.52
N GLY A 53 -9.38 20.07 -11.15
CA GLY A 53 -9.20 20.73 -9.86
C GLY A 53 -9.05 19.74 -8.70
N TRP A 54 -8.88 18.45 -8.97
CA TRP A 54 -8.76 17.44 -7.91
C TRP A 54 -7.42 17.56 -7.19
N PRO A 55 -7.41 17.40 -5.87
CA PRO A 55 -6.16 17.39 -5.13
C PRO A 55 -5.27 16.23 -5.57
N VAL A 56 -3.96 16.48 -5.63
CA VAL A 56 -2.97 15.47 -6.01
C VAL A 56 -2.05 15.19 -4.83
N SER A 57 -2.20 13.99 -4.26
CA SER A 57 -1.35 13.49 -3.18
C SER A 57 0.04 13.14 -3.67
N LEU A 58 1.03 13.10 -2.75
CA LEU A 58 2.39 12.62 -3.02
C LEU A 58 3.12 13.38 -4.13
N VAL A 59 2.84 14.66 -4.27
CA VAL A 59 3.66 15.59 -5.06
C VAL A 59 4.66 16.25 -4.15
N GLU A 60 5.92 16.20 -4.52
CA GLU A 60 7.01 16.83 -3.81
C GLU A 60 7.30 18.22 -4.40
N LEU A 61 7.32 19.22 -3.53
CA LEU A 61 7.88 20.54 -3.79
C LEU A 61 9.27 20.59 -3.14
N ARG A 62 10.30 20.70 -3.95
CA ARG A 62 11.70 20.67 -3.50
C ARG A 62 12.38 22.01 -3.77
N THR A 63 12.95 22.62 -2.73
CA THR A 63 13.69 23.86 -2.86
C THR A 63 15.04 23.64 -3.52
N THR A 64 15.68 24.72 -3.98
CA THR A 64 17.03 24.68 -4.59
C THR A 64 18.10 24.10 -3.64
N HIS A 65 17.90 24.19 -2.33
CA HIS A 65 18.79 23.61 -1.32
C HIS A 65 18.28 22.27 -0.76
N GLN A 66 17.39 21.59 -1.49
CA GLN A 66 16.93 20.23 -1.26
C GLN A 66 15.99 20.03 -0.04
N ALA A 67 15.43 21.10 0.54
CA ALA A 67 14.33 20.94 1.48
C ALA A 67 13.09 20.42 0.75
N ARG A 68 12.42 19.41 1.32
CA ARG A 68 11.39 18.62 0.65
C ARG A 68 10.06 18.73 1.39
N PHE A 69 9.01 19.11 0.67
CA PHE A 69 7.64 19.24 1.17
C PHE A 69 6.75 18.39 0.29
N ILE A 70 5.92 17.54 0.91
CA ILE A 70 5.15 16.52 0.16
C ILE A 70 3.68 16.68 0.50
N THR A 71 2.84 16.72 -0.54
CA THR A 71 1.39 16.81 -0.36
C THR A 71 0.82 15.56 0.31
N ASP A 72 -0.10 15.78 1.23
CA ASP A 72 -0.93 14.72 1.83
C ASP A 72 -2.04 14.23 0.88
N ASN A 73 -2.96 13.40 1.38
CA ASN A 73 -4.07 12.89 0.57
C ASN A 73 -5.04 13.99 0.09
N ALA A 74 -5.06 15.15 0.75
CA ALA A 74 -5.82 16.31 0.30
C ALA A 74 -5.05 17.23 -0.67
N GLY A 75 -3.85 16.81 -1.11
CA GLY A 75 -3.01 17.61 -1.98
C GLY A 75 -2.40 18.84 -1.30
N ILE A 76 -2.29 18.83 0.03
CA ILE A 76 -1.91 19.99 0.84
C ILE A 76 -0.51 19.82 1.41
N ILE A 77 0.22 20.93 1.47
CA ILE A 77 1.42 21.15 2.26
C ILE A 77 1.15 22.30 3.23
N ALA A 78 1.35 22.10 4.52
CA ALA A 78 1.40 23.13 5.53
C ALA A 78 2.83 23.68 5.62
N PHE A 79 3.15 24.67 4.80
CA PHE A 79 4.51 25.22 4.69
C PHE A 79 4.80 26.21 5.83
N ASP A 80 5.83 25.91 6.62
CA ASP A 80 6.19 26.65 7.83
C ASP A 80 7.69 26.98 7.95
N SER A 81 8.45 26.92 6.84
CA SER A 81 9.89 27.13 6.82
C SER A 81 10.24 28.62 7.08
N PRO A 82 10.81 28.97 8.25
CA PRO A 82 10.98 30.37 8.65
C PRO A 82 11.86 31.18 7.70
N GLU A 83 12.94 30.55 7.18
CA GLU A 83 13.91 31.19 6.31
C GLU A 83 13.39 31.48 4.90
N LEU A 84 12.30 30.83 4.49
CA LEU A 84 11.70 30.98 3.16
C LEU A 84 10.38 31.76 3.20
N MET A 85 9.82 31.98 4.39
CA MET A 85 8.58 32.73 4.54
C MET A 85 8.75 34.20 4.09
N GLY A 86 7.81 34.70 3.29
CA GLY A 86 7.83 36.03 2.70
C GLY A 86 8.81 36.23 1.54
N ARG A 87 9.54 35.19 1.13
CA ARG A 87 10.49 35.23 0.01
C ARG A 87 9.97 34.52 -1.22
N GLU A 88 10.29 35.06 -2.40
CA GLU A 88 10.09 34.32 -3.64
C GLU A 88 11.05 33.14 -3.65
N THR A 89 10.48 31.94 -3.72
CA THR A 89 11.19 30.68 -3.62
C THR A 89 10.86 29.81 -4.83
N TRP A 90 11.90 29.26 -5.46
CA TRP A 90 11.75 28.22 -6.48
C TRP A 90 11.51 26.86 -5.81
N PHE A 91 10.54 26.13 -6.36
CA PHE A 91 10.26 24.75 -5.99
C PHE A 91 10.28 23.89 -7.26
N ASP A 92 11.19 22.91 -7.33
CA ASP A 92 11.04 21.81 -8.26
C ASP A 92 9.76 21.06 -7.92
N VAL A 93 8.97 20.70 -8.96
CA VAL A 93 7.74 19.94 -8.79
C VAL A 93 7.97 18.52 -9.28
N LEU A 94 7.97 17.56 -8.36
CA LEU A 94 8.19 16.15 -8.66
C LEU A 94 6.93 15.36 -8.29
N GLY A 95 6.25 14.84 -9.31
CA GLY A 95 5.04 14.04 -9.12
C GLY A 95 5.03 12.89 -10.11
N GLN A 96 5.07 11.64 -9.63
CA GLN A 96 4.98 10.50 -10.52
C GLN A 96 3.62 10.51 -11.25
N GLY A 97 3.65 10.57 -12.59
CA GLY A 97 2.44 10.70 -13.42
C GLY A 97 1.79 12.08 -13.44
N TYR A 98 2.43 13.09 -12.82
CA TYR A 98 1.98 14.49 -12.79
C TYR A 98 3.16 15.44 -12.97
N GLU A 99 3.01 16.47 -13.79
CA GLU A 99 4.10 17.39 -14.10
C GLU A 99 3.62 18.83 -14.27
N VAL A 100 4.56 19.77 -14.13
CA VAL A 100 4.43 21.14 -14.60
C VAL A 100 5.21 21.33 -15.91
N PRO A 101 4.90 22.33 -16.74
CA PRO A 101 5.71 22.63 -17.92
C PRO A 101 7.17 22.90 -17.55
N LYS A 102 8.09 22.60 -18.48
CA LYS A 102 9.48 23.02 -18.35
C LYS A 102 9.60 24.51 -18.64
N ASP A 103 10.45 25.19 -17.88
CA ASP A 103 10.84 26.56 -18.20
C ASP A 103 11.84 26.64 -19.37
N GLY A 104 12.28 27.85 -19.70
CA GLY A 104 13.22 28.09 -20.83
C GLY A 104 14.60 27.46 -20.64
N LEU A 105 14.97 27.03 -19.42
CA LEU A 105 16.21 26.33 -19.09
C LEU A 105 16.02 24.83 -18.91
N GLY A 106 14.78 24.34 -19.04
CA GLY A 106 14.44 22.93 -18.95
C GLY A 106 14.07 22.43 -17.55
N PHE A 107 13.99 23.29 -16.55
CA PHE A 107 13.58 22.94 -15.19
C PHE A 107 12.05 22.83 -15.10
N ARG A 108 11.57 21.86 -14.31
CA ARG A 108 10.15 21.69 -13.97
C ARG A 108 9.91 22.19 -12.55
N GLY A 109 9.35 23.38 -12.42
CA GLY A 109 9.09 23.95 -11.11
C GLY A 109 8.19 25.18 -11.16
N VAL A 110 7.98 25.74 -9.97
CA VAL A 110 7.15 26.95 -9.78
C VAL A 110 7.88 27.94 -8.86
N ARG A 111 7.62 29.24 -9.03
CA ARG A 111 8.00 30.28 -8.09
C ARG A 111 6.80 30.59 -7.22
N LEU A 112 6.96 30.46 -5.92
CA LEU A 112 5.93 30.80 -4.94
C LEU A 112 6.51 31.80 -3.92
N ARG A 113 5.63 32.60 -3.33
CA ARG A 113 5.96 33.43 -2.18
C ARG A 113 5.08 33.03 -1.00
N PRO A 114 5.52 32.04 -0.21
CA PRO A 114 4.78 31.64 0.98
C PRO A 114 4.73 32.77 1.99
N GLU A 115 3.57 33.05 2.55
CA GLU A 115 3.38 34.04 3.62
C GLU A 115 2.46 33.44 4.68
N PRO A 116 2.60 33.82 5.96
CA PRO A 116 1.78 33.31 7.05
C PRO A 116 0.28 33.38 6.73
N GLY A 117 -0.45 32.28 6.90
CA GLY A 117 -1.89 32.18 6.68
C GLY A 117 -2.35 32.29 5.23
N LYS A 118 -1.46 32.54 4.26
CA LYS A 118 -1.83 32.56 2.83
C LYS A 118 -2.16 31.18 2.29
N ARG A 119 -2.97 31.19 1.23
CA ARG A 119 -3.28 30.02 0.40
C ARG A 119 -2.67 30.19 -0.97
N LEU A 120 -1.88 29.21 -1.39
CA LEU A 120 -1.23 29.15 -2.71
C LEU A 120 -1.70 27.89 -3.44
N ARG A 121 -1.70 27.95 -4.76
CA ARG A 121 -2.15 26.84 -5.61
C ARG A 121 -1.11 26.55 -6.68
N VAL A 122 -0.82 25.26 -6.85
CA VAL A 122 0.04 24.72 -7.90
C VAL A 122 -0.81 23.77 -8.75
N GLU A 123 -0.85 24.01 -10.07
CA GLU A 123 -1.55 23.13 -11.00
C GLU A 123 -0.57 22.21 -11.68
N VAL A 124 -0.87 20.91 -11.68
CA VAL A 124 -0.09 19.87 -12.35
C VAL A 124 -0.92 19.19 -13.44
N LYS A 125 -0.28 18.87 -14.54
CA LYS A 125 -0.89 18.12 -15.64
C LYS A 125 -0.66 16.63 -15.44
N ARG A 126 -1.72 15.81 -15.49
CA ARG A 126 -1.61 14.36 -15.45
C ARG A 126 -1.07 13.81 -16.77
N THR A 127 -0.12 12.87 -16.71
CA THR A 127 0.57 12.24 -17.85
C THR A 127 0.29 10.74 -17.98
N ILE A 128 -0.49 10.17 -17.07
CA ILE A 128 -0.93 8.76 -17.02
C ILE A 128 -2.45 8.68 -17.17
N ILE A 129 -2.99 7.53 -17.54
CA ILE A 129 -4.45 7.35 -17.67
C ILE A 129 -5.10 7.28 -16.29
N SER A 130 -4.52 6.49 -15.37
CA SER A 130 -5.04 6.34 -14.00
C SER A 130 -4.92 7.63 -13.20
N LYS A 131 -5.86 7.84 -12.26
CA LYS A 131 -5.89 9.00 -11.37
C LYS A 131 -5.49 8.56 -9.97
N ARG A 132 -4.45 9.17 -9.39
CA ARG A 132 -4.02 8.85 -8.03
C ARG A 132 -5.03 9.41 -7.03
N MET A 133 -5.49 8.53 -6.12
CA MET A 133 -6.48 8.88 -5.11
C MET A 133 -5.87 9.15 -3.74
N GLY A 134 -4.70 8.59 -3.46
CA GLY A 134 -3.98 8.78 -2.21
C GLY A 134 -3.34 7.51 -1.67
N ARG A 135 -2.72 7.63 -0.50
CA ARG A 135 -2.22 6.52 0.28
C ARG A 135 -3.37 5.90 1.07
N LEU A 136 -3.35 4.58 1.22
CA LEU A 136 -4.31 3.87 2.05
C LEU A 136 -3.78 3.64 3.46
N THR A 137 -2.51 3.33 3.64
CA THR A 137 -1.89 3.09 4.95
C THR A 137 -1.05 4.29 5.41
N GLY A 138 -1.07 4.61 6.72
CA GLY A 138 -0.36 5.75 7.30
C GLY A 138 -0.82 7.12 6.78
N GLY A 139 -2.03 7.22 6.24
CA GLY A 139 -2.55 8.46 5.64
C GLY A 139 -2.64 9.63 6.61
N GLY A 140 -3.07 9.40 7.85
CA GLY A 140 -3.17 10.40 8.89
C GLY A 140 -1.81 10.93 9.36
N LEU A 141 -0.77 10.08 9.42
CA LEU A 141 0.59 10.48 9.78
C LEU A 141 1.20 11.54 8.84
N PHE A 142 0.65 11.66 7.63
CA PHE A 142 1.15 12.58 6.61
C PHE A 142 0.12 13.64 6.24
N ALA A 143 -0.92 13.80 7.08
CA ALA A 143 -1.98 14.78 6.86
C ALA A 143 -1.48 16.20 7.19
N GLU A 144 -0.85 16.84 6.23
CA GLU A 144 -0.43 18.24 6.33
C GLU A 144 -1.63 19.17 6.56
N ALA A 145 -2.79 18.81 6.01
CA ALA A 145 -4.05 19.53 6.21
C ALA A 145 -4.44 19.65 7.70
N GLN A 146 -4.15 18.62 8.52
CA GLN A 146 -4.46 18.66 9.95
C GLN A 146 -3.68 19.73 10.71
N LYS A 147 -2.46 20.09 10.27
CA LYS A 147 -1.70 21.23 10.83
C LYS A 147 -2.40 22.57 10.60
N LEU A 148 -3.29 22.63 9.63
CA LEU A 148 -4.12 23.78 9.28
C LEU A 148 -5.54 23.69 9.88
N GLY A 149 -5.83 22.67 10.70
CA GLY A 149 -7.14 22.43 11.27
C GLY A 149 -8.15 21.82 10.30
N GLU A 150 -7.72 21.36 9.12
CA GLU A 150 -8.56 20.67 8.13
C GLU A 150 -8.56 19.16 8.39
N PHE A 151 -9.66 18.44 8.09
CA PHE A 151 -9.83 16.99 8.24
C PHE A 151 -9.42 16.42 9.62
N PRO A 152 -9.94 16.98 10.74
CA PRO A 152 -9.57 16.53 12.08
C PRO A 152 -10.00 15.08 12.38
N GLU A 153 -10.93 14.53 11.59
CA GLU A 153 -11.39 13.15 11.67
C GLU A 153 -10.41 12.13 11.10
N TRP A 154 -9.41 12.55 10.35
CA TRP A 154 -8.41 11.64 9.83
C TRP A 154 -7.55 11.10 10.96
N ARG A 155 -7.46 9.79 11.05
CA ARG A 155 -6.73 9.11 12.11
C ARG A 155 -5.52 8.38 11.58
N ASP A 156 -4.47 8.41 12.37
CA ASP A 156 -3.30 7.58 12.11
C ASP A 156 -3.59 6.12 12.42
N GLY A 157 -3.02 5.24 11.59
CA GLY A 157 -2.91 3.84 11.89
C GLY A 157 -1.58 3.51 12.60
N PRO A 158 -1.46 2.32 13.19
CA PRO A 158 -0.23 1.87 13.84
C PRO A 158 0.87 1.47 12.87
N ILE A 159 0.62 1.48 11.55
CA ILE A 159 1.58 1.14 10.49
C ILE A 159 1.90 2.36 9.63
N LEU A 160 3.15 2.47 9.17
CA LEU A 160 3.58 3.54 8.29
C LEU A 160 3.46 3.21 6.82
N GLY A 161 3.55 1.95 6.48
CA GLY A 161 3.42 1.41 5.14
C GLY A 161 3.56 -0.10 5.16
N SER A 162 3.14 -0.74 4.09
CA SER A 162 3.12 -2.20 3.97
C SER A 162 3.16 -2.61 2.51
N ASP A 163 3.45 -3.87 2.26
CA ASP A 163 3.42 -4.44 0.92
C ASP A 163 2.31 -5.49 0.73
N SER A 164 2.17 -5.99 -0.49
CA SER A 164 1.45 -7.20 -0.88
C SER A 164 0.02 -7.30 -0.32
N VAL A 165 -0.82 -6.32 -0.63
CA VAL A 165 -2.21 -6.33 -0.19
C VAL A 165 -2.96 -7.57 -0.68
N GLN A 166 -3.68 -8.19 0.24
CA GLN A 166 -4.71 -9.19 -0.01
C GLN A 166 -5.99 -8.74 0.69
N ASN A 167 -7.15 -9.02 0.12
CA ASN A 167 -8.42 -8.71 0.76
C ASN A 167 -9.48 -9.77 0.47
N ALA A 168 -10.43 -9.90 1.39
CA ALA A 168 -11.57 -10.79 1.25
C ALA A 168 -12.76 -10.26 2.06
N ILE A 169 -13.97 -10.52 1.59
CA ILE A 169 -15.18 -10.24 2.37
C ILE A 169 -15.37 -11.40 3.36
N TYR A 170 -15.38 -11.08 4.66
CA TYR A 170 -15.58 -12.05 5.72
C TYR A 170 -16.52 -11.49 6.79
N HIS A 171 -17.55 -12.23 7.15
CA HIS A 171 -18.60 -11.82 8.09
C HIS A 171 -19.17 -10.41 7.78
N GLY A 172 -19.35 -10.09 6.49
CA GLY A 172 -19.93 -8.82 6.04
C GLY A 172 -19.00 -7.60 6.15
N ARG A 173 -17.72 -7.81 6.45
CA ARG A 173 -16.69 -6.78 6.45
C ARG A 173 -15.61 -7.09 5.40
N LEU A 174 -14.92 -6.06 4.92
CA LEU A 174 -13.73 -6.24 4.11
C LEU A 174 -12.54 -6.47 5.03
N PHE A 175 -11.94 -7.64 4.94
CA PHE A 175 -10.75 -8.03 5.68
C PHE A 175 -9.51 -7.76 4.81
N TRP A 176 -8.55 -7.04 5.38
CA TRP A 176 -7.29 -6.66 4.76
C TRP A 176 -6.15 -7.44 5.37
N LEU A 177 -5.25 -7.91 4.53
CA LEU A 177 -4.03 -8.57 4.92
C LEU A 177 -2.89 -7.99 4.10
N TRP A 178 -1.84 -7.53 4.78
CA TRP A 178 -0.63 -7.03 4.14
C TRP A 178 0.55 -7.93 4.50
N GLY A 179 1.57 -7.92 3.63
CA GLY A 179 2.84 -8.60 3.86
C GLY A 179 3.71 -7.84 4.88
N ASP A 180 4.98 -7.70 4.56
CA ASP A 180 5.94 -7.02 5.42
C ASP A 180 5.51 -5.57 5.68
N THR A 181 5.65 -5.13 6.94
CA THR A 181 5.06 -3.88 7.39
C THR A 181 6.06 -3.02 8.13
N THR A 182 6.14 -1.74 7.73
CA THR A 182 6.96 -0.71 8.36
C THR A 182 6.21 -0.10 9.54
N LEU A 183 6.87 -0.08 10.69
CA LEU A 183 6.40 0.53 11.93
C LEU A 183 7.22 1.77 12.27
N ALA A 184 6.66 2.70 13.06
CA ALA A 184 7.37 3.89 13.50
C ALA A 184 8.68 3.57 14.27
N ARG A 185 8.69 2.45 14.99
CA ARG A 185 9.83 2.01 15.82
C ARG A 185 10.95 1.34 15.03
N TYR A 186 10.65 0.77 13.85
CA TYR A 186 11.62 0.05 13.02
C TYR A 186 11.11 -0.16 11.59
N PRO A 187 11.95 0.06 10.55
CA PRO A 187 11.61 -0.29 9.17
C PRO A 187 11.41 -1.80 9.05
N LEU A 188 10.36 -2.24 8.33
CA LEU A 188 9.99 -3.64 8.19
C LEU A 188 9.90 -4.38 9.53
N GLY A 189 9.37 -3.71 10.57
CA GLY A 189 9.35 -4.23 11.94
C GLY A 189 8.31 -5.32 12.21
N LEU A 190 7.52 -5.73 11.20
CA LEU A 190 6.51 -6.76 11.32
C LEU A 190 6.50 -7.65 10.07
N PHE A 191 6.82 -8.94 10.25
CA PHE A 191 6.98 -9.95 9.20
C PHE A 191 5.94 -11.08 9.24
N ASP A 192 4.98 -11.02 10.15
CA ASP A 192 3.91 -12.01 10.32
C ASP A 192 2.55 -11.48 9.82
N SER A 193 2.57 -10.72 8.76
CA SER A 193 1.44 -10.05 8.14
C SER A 193 0.66 -9.14 9.09
N SER A 194 0.55 -7.86 8.77
CA SER A 194 -0.37 -6.95 9.45
C SER A 194 -1.76 -7.07 8.85
N SER A 195 -2.78 -6.67 9.61
CA SER A 195 -4.16 -6.85 9.17
C SER A 195 -5.09 -5.81 9.79
N ALA A 196 -6.22 -5.59 9.09
CA ALA A 196 -7.31 -4.74 9.54
C ALA A 196 -8.64 -5.18 8.94
N THR A 197 -9.73 -4.61 9.44
CA THR A 197 -11.03 -4.70 8.76
C THR A 197 -11.57 -3.31 8.47
N THR A 198 -12.39 -3.20 7.41
CA THR A 198 -13.16 -1.98 7.11
C THR A 198 -14.61 -2.35 6.83
N ASP A 199 -15.50 -1.36 6.87
CA ASP A 199 -16.88 -1.57 6.43
C ASP A 199 -16.90 -1.93 4.95
N LEU A 200 -17.76 -2.87 4.60
CA LEU A 200 -18.00 -3.26 3.20
C LEU A 200 -19.03 -2.31 2.60
N ARG A 201 -18.55 -1.27 1.94
CA ARG A 201 -19.41 -0.29 1.26
C ARG A 201 -18.63 0.44 0.15
N PRO A 202 -19.33 0.92 -0.88
CA PRO A 202 -18.73 1.84 -1.83
C PRO A 202 -18.12 3.06 -1.15
N LEU A 203 -17.09 3.64 -1.72
CA LEU A 203 -16.52 4.88 -1.22
C LEU A 203 -17.58 5.99 -1.26
N VAL A 204 -17.65 6.74 -0.17
CA VAL A 204 -18.60 7.89 -0.06
C VAL A 204 -18.32 8.93 -1.14
N SER A 205 -17.03 9.14 -1.44
CA SER A 205 -16.60 10.00 -2.53
C SER A 205 -15.78 9.21 -3.54
N LEU A 206 -16.16 9.32 -4.81
CA LEU A 206 -15.38 8.75 -5.93
C LEU A 206 -14.27 9.71 -6.41
N LYS A 207 -14.04 10.80 -5.67
CA LYS A 207 -13.02 11.82 -5.91
C LYS A 207 -12.08 11.91 -4.72
N PRO A 208 -10.80 12.30 -4.92
CA PRO A 208 -9.91 12.57 -3.80
C PRO A 208 -10.36 13.80 -3.01
N PRO A 209 -10.03 13.93 -1.72
CA PRO A 209 -9.20 12.97 -0.97
C PRO A 209 -9.98 11.72 -0.57
N VAL A 210 -9.31 10.57 -0.61
CA VAL A 210 -9.85 9.30 -0.12
C VAL A 210 -9.05 8.87 1.11
N GLN A 211 -9.77 8.51 2.16
CA GLN A 211 -9.21 7.89 3.35
C GLN A 211 -10.13 6.78 3.83
N LEU A 212 -9.55 5.61 4.09
CA LEU A 212 -10.24 4.49 4.69
C LEU A 212 -9.99 4.47 6.21
N SER A 213 -11.03 4.17 6.97
CA SER A 213 -10.92 3.94 8.41
C SER A 213 -10.69 2.46 8.67
N PHE A 214 -9.44 2.10 8.96
CA PHE A 214 -9.05 0.74 9.28
C PHE A 214 -9.19 0.42 10.77
N ASP A 215 -9.88 -0.67 11.09
CA ASP A 215 -9.87 -1.28 12.42
C ASP A 215 -8.71 -2.29 12.46
N TYR A 216 -7.50 -1.81 12.77
CA TYR A 216 -6.30 -2.65 12.82
C TYR A 216 -6.32 -3.65 13.95
N PHE A 217 -5.79 -4.85 13.71
CA PHE A 217 -5.47 -5.80 14.77
C PHE A 217 -4.24 -5.31 15.54
N LYS A 218 -4.43 -5.11 16.85
CA LYS A 218 -3.43 -4.49 17.74
C LYS A 218 -3.10 -5.41 18.90
N ASP A 219 -1.90 -5.24 19.43
CA ASP A 219 -1.50 -5.82 20.70
C ASP A 219 -2.03 -5.00 21.89
N ALA A 220 -1.72 -5.46 23.11
CA ALA A 220 -2.15 -4.79 24.35
C ALA A 220 -1.58 -3.37 24.52
N THR A 221 -0.54 -3.00 23.77
CA THR A 221 0.06 -1.66 23.78
C THR A 221 -0.57 -0.71 22.75
N GLY A 222 -1.46 -1.22 21.90
CA GLY A 222 -2.06 -0.49 20.78
C GLY A 222 -1.21 -0.48 19.50
N ALA A 223 -0.07 -1.18 19.49
CA ALA A 223 0.74 -1.34 18.29
C ALA A 223 0.15 -2.40 17.36
N ALA A 224 0.43 -2.29 16.06
CA ALA A 224 0.07 -3.35 15.11
C ALA A 224 0.70 -4.68 15.51
N ARG A 225 -0.08 -5.75 15.49
CA ARG A 225 0.41 -7.11 15.71
C ARG A 225 0.33 -7.94 14.43
N GLY A 226 1.22 -8.91 14.32
CA GLY A 226 1.13 -9.94 13.30
C GLY A 226 -0.05 -10.86 13.54
N VAL A 227 -0.67 -11.33 12.48
CA VAL A 227 -1.82 -12.25 12.52
C VAL A 227 -1.50 -13.62 11.93
N ALA A 228 -0.32 -13.79 11.36
CA ALA A 228 0.10 -15.02 10.66
C ALA A 228 1.35 -15.65 11.30
N HIS A 229 1.37 -15.76 12.64
CA HIS A 229 2.45 -16.42 13.35
C HIS A 229 2.25 -17.95 13.32
N LEU A 230 2.62 -18.57 12.19
CA LEU A 230 2.35 -19.99 11.92
C LEU A 230 3.41 -20.96 12.45
N GLY A 231 4.23 -20.52 13.39
CA GLY A 231 5.36 -21.30 13.91
C GLY A 231 6.57 -21.33 12.96
N GLY A 232 7.70 -21.87 13.45
CA GLY A 232 8.96 -21.85 12.71
C GLY A 232 9.63 -20.48 12.65
N GLU A 233 10.83 -20.41 12.10
CA GLU A 233 11.61 -19.18 11.98
C GLU A 233 11.21 -18.35 10.76
N GLY A 234 11.52 -17.05 10.83
CA GLY A 234 11.40 -16.10 9.73
C GLY A 234 9.97 -15.70 9.37
N PRO A 235 9.84 -14.88 8.32
CA PRO A 235 8.55 -14.33 7.89
C PRO A 235 7.56 -15.38 7.42
N THR A 236 6.27 -15.04 7.55
CA THR A 236 5.16 -15.79 6.95
C THR A 236 4.49 -14.90 5.91
N TRP A 237 4.52 -15.33 4.65
CA TRP A 237 3.82 -14.66 3.57
C TRP A 237 2.55 -15.42 3.21
N ILE A 238 1.41 -14.73 3.20
CA ILE A 238 0.11 -15.30 2.81
C ILE A 238 -0.29 -14.75 1.46
N THR A 239 -0.77 -15.64 0.60
CA THR A 239 -1.33 -15.35 -0.73
C THR A 239 -2.54 -16.23 -0.99
N GLY A 240 -3.26 -16.01 -2.09
CA GLY A 240 -4.46 -16.80 -2.38
C GLY A 240 -5.53 -16.62 -1.31
N PHE A 241 -5.62 -15.43 -0.76
CA PHE A 241 -6.44 -15.08 0.38
C PHE A 241 -7.90 -14.88 -0.02
N THR A 242 -8.83 -15.61 0.63
CA THR A 242 -10.24 -15.59 0.27
C THR A 242 -11.15 -16.12 1.38
N THR A 243 -12.45 -15.96 1.21
CA THR A 243 -13.48 -16.61 2.04
C THR A 243 -14.16 -17.70 1.24
N LEU A 244 -14.21 -18.89 1.81
CA LEU A 244 -14.91 -20.06 1.27
C LEU A 244 -15.96 -20.55 2.25
N ARG A 245 -17.03 -21.18 1.72
CA ARG A 245 -18.04 -21.83 2.54
C ARG A 245 -17.82 -23.33 2.56
N ASP A 246 -18.04 -23.94 3.73
CA ASP A 246 -18.10 -25.38 3.87
C ASP A 246 -19.49 -25.95 3.50
N ALA A 247 -19.63 -27.27 3.50
CA ALA A 247 -20.89 -27.94 3.22
C ALA A 247 -22.03 -27.56 4.18
N ALA A 248 -21.73 -27.03 5.37
CA ALA A 248 -22.71 -26.52 6.32
C ALA A 248 -23.02 -25.02 6.09
N GLY A 249 -22.43 -24.39 5.10
CA GLY A 249 -22.59 -22.97 4.78
C GLY A 249 -21.79 -22.00 5.66
N ARG A 250 -20.91 -22.48 6.53
CA ARG A 250 -20.07 -21.63 7.39
C ARG A 250 -18.94 -21.02 6.57
N GLU A 251 -18.67 -19.73 6.81
CA GLU A 251 -17.55 -19.03 6.19
C GLU A 251 -16.23 -19.40 6.84
N HIS A 252 -15.22 -19.61 6.02
CA HIS A 252 -13.83 -19.81 6.40
C HIS A 252 -12.96 -18.81 5.65
N LEU A 253 -12.25 -17.96 6.36
CA LEU A 253 -11.27 -17.06 5.77
C LEU A 253 -9.95 -17.81 5.67
N VAL A 254 -9.46 -18.00 4.46
CA VAL A 254 -8.38 -18.94 4.15
C VAL A 254 -7.29 -18.31 3.29
N GLY A 255 -6.11 -18.91 3.28
CA GLY A 255 -4.99 -18.52 2.43
C GLY A 255 -3.94 -19.62 2.32
N SER A 256 -3.06 -19.47 1.36
CA SER A 256 -1.84 -20.24 1.25
C SER A 256 -0.70 -19.49 1.92
N TYR A 257 0.17 -20.19 2.62
CA TYR A 257 1.32 -19.57 3.27
C TYR A 257 2.65 -20.09 2.76
N LEU A 258 3.68 -19.25 2.87
CA LEU A 258 5.06 -19.53 2.60
C LEU A 258 5.91 -19.08 3.79
N LYS A 259 6.72 -20.00 4.36
CA LYS A 259 7.73 -19.70 5.37
C LYS A 259 9.09 -19.55 4.72
N ILE A 260 9.85 -18.54 5.15
CA ILE A 260 11.07 -18.12 4.48
C ILE A 260 12.18 -17.92 5.50
N HIS A 261 13.38 -18.44 5.19
CA HIS A 261 14.61 -18.04 5.85
C HIS A 261 15.28 -16.88 5.07
N PRO A 262 16.03 -16.00 5.75
CA PRO A 262 16.85 -15.02 5.03
C PRO A 262 17.85 -15.68 4.06
N PRO A 263 18.13 -15.08 2.88
CA PRO A 263 17.58 -13.82 2.39
C PRO A 263 16.18 -13.95 1.76
N LEU A 264 15.79 -15.05 1.15
CA LEU A 264 14.49 -15.33 0.52
C LEU A 264 14.31 -16.84 0.27
N ASP A 265 14.79 -17.65 1.19
CA ASP A 265 14.87 -19.09 1.05
C ASP A 265 13.63 -19.79 1.61
N ALA A 266 12.70 -20.17 0.74
CA ALA A 266 11.48 -20.85 1.14
C ALA A 266 11.76 -22.25 1.68
N TYR A 267 11.20 -22.59 2.84
CA TYR A 267 11.41 -23.89 3.49
C TYR A 267 10.13 -24.64 3.82
N GLN A 268 8.98 -23.98 3.89
CA GLN A 268 7.69 -24.64 4.10
C GLN A 268 6.58 -23.91 3.36
N ARG A 269 5.65 -24.65 2.77
CA ARG A 269 4.41 -24.20 2.16
C ARG A 269 3.21 -24.94 2.71
N GLY A 270 2.08 -24.26 2.81
CA GLY A 270 0.85 -24.89 3.27
C GLY A 270 -0.38 -24.04 3.12
N LEU A 271 -1.46 -24.51 3.72
CA LEU A 271 -2.75 -23.86 3.80
C LEU A 271 -2.98 -23.42 5.25
N CYS A 272 -3.54 -22.21 5.41
CA CYS A 272 -3.90 -21.66 6.72
C CYS A 272 -5.32 -21.08 6.69
N ALA A 273 -5.97 -21.06 7.83
CA ALA A 273 -7.29 -20.48 8.01
C ALA A 273 -7.32 -19.57 9.24
N TRP A 274 -8.15 -18.56 9.18
CA TRP A 274 -8.40 -17.65 10.27
C TRP A 274 -9.17 -18.34 11.41
N ASN A 275 -8.74 -18.11 12.63
CA ASN A 275 -9.45 -18.51 13.84
C ASN A 275 -9.96 -17.26 14.56
N ASP A 276 -11.29 -17.09 14.63
CA ASP A 276 -11.93 -15.93 15.26
C ASP A 276 -11.61 -15.83 16.76
N ALA A 277 -11.45 -16.98 17.46
CA ALA A 277 -11.19 -16.98 18.87
C ALA A 277 -9.80 -16.46 19.25
N SER A 278 -8.77 -16.81 18.45
CA SER A 278 -7.40 -16.31 18.62
C SER A 278 -7.15 -15.02 17.83
N SER A 279 -8.04 -14.67 16.91
CA SER A 279 -7.86 -13.61 15.93
C SER A 279 -6.50 -13.71 15.22
N SER A 280 -6.18 -14.91 14.73
CA SER A 280 -4.93 -15.23 14.04
C SER A 280 -5.13 -16.38 13.06
N PHE A 281 -4.20 -16.50 12.09
CA PHE A 281 -4.19 -17.66 11.21
C PHE A 281 -3.60 -18.88 11.90
N GLU A 282 -4.12 -20.04 11.53
CA GLU A 282 -3.65 -21.35 12.00
C GLU A 282 -3.40 -22.26 10.80
N VAL A 283 -2.42 -23.16 10.91
CA VAL A 283 -2.09 -24.13 9.85
C VAL A 283 -3.21 -25.14 9.72
N VAL A 284 -3.79 -25.26 8.53
CA VAL A 284 -4.75 -26.31 8.16
C VAL A 284 -4.01 -27.52 7.59
N ARG A 285 -3.03 -27.29 6.72
CA ARG A 285 -2.29 -28.36 6.07
C ARG A 285 -0.91 -27.88 5.64
N VAL A 286 0.13 -28.66 5.96
CA VAL A 286 1.45 -28.51 5.37
C VAL A 286 1.46 -29.23 4.03
N LEU A 287 1.74 -28.52 2.94
CA LEU A 287 1.81 -29.06 1.58
C LEU A 287 3.24 -29.49 1.21
N TRP A 288 4.21 -28.81 1.75
CA TRP A 288 5.61 -29.08 1.48
C TRP A 288 6.50 -28.53 2.61
N THR A 289 7.52 -29.30 2.90
CA THR A 289 8.66 -28.87 3.72
C THR A 289 9.93 -29.23 2.97
N ARG A 290 10.87 -28.29 2.91
CA ARG A 290 12.13 -28.48 2.18
C ARG A 290 12.91 -29.67 2.75
N THR A 291 13.34 -30.55 1.85
CA THR A 291 14.36 -31.55 2.06
C THR A 291 15.32 -31.51 0.87
N GLU A 292 16.50 -32.14 0.98
CA GLU A 292 17.47 -32.19 -0.12
C GLU A 292 16.91 -32.79 -1.43
N SER A 293 15.90 -33.65 -1.34
CA SER A 293 15.30 -34.36 -2.46
C SER A 293 13.90 -33.94 -2.85
N SER A 294 13.30 -32.95 -2.15
CA SER A 294 11.91 -32.56 -2.36
C SER A 294 11.79 -31.19 -3.05
N PRO A 295 11.56 -31.14 -4.37
CA PRO A 295 11.32 -29.88 -5.06
C PRO A 295 10.04 -29.23 -4.54
N MET A 296 10.03 -27.91 -4.51
CA MET A 296 8.86 -27.14 -4.12
C MET A 296 7.69 -27.40 -5.12
N PRO A 297 6.48 -27.72 -4.65
CA PRO A 297 5.33 -27.93 -5.52
C PRO A 297 5.05 -26.70 -6.39
N GLY A 298 4.82 -26.93 -7.67
CA GLY A 298 4.51 -25.87 -8.62
C GLY A 298 3.03 -25.47 -8.67
N LEU A 299 2.18 -26.04 -7.84
CA LEU A 299 0.73 -25.78 -7.82
C LEU A 299 0.26 -25.52 -6.40
N GLN A 300 -0.24 -24.29 -6.17
CA GLN A 300 -0.94 -23.91 -4.95
C GLN A 300 -1.82 -22.69 -5.24
N PRO A 301 -2.85 -22.41 -4.42
CA PRO A 301 -3.60 -21.16 -4.52
C PRO A 301 -2.69 -19.94 -4.28
N GLU A 302 -2.44 -19.15 -5.33
CA GLU A 302 -1.59 -17.94 -5.29
C GLU A 302 -2.27 -16.78 -6.01
N GLY A 303 -1.91 -15.55 -5.63
CA GLY A 303 -2.45 -14.33 -6.21
C GLY A 303 -3.83 -13.99 -5.69
N HIS A 304 -4.57 -13.19 -6.44
CA HIS A 304 -5.93 -12.78 -6.09
C HIS A 304 -6.94 -13.76 -6.64
N PRO A 305 -7.85 -14.30 -5.81
CA PRO A 305 -8.83 -15.30 -6.23
C PRO A 305 -9.91 -14.69 -7.14
N VAL A 306 -10.42 -15.53 -8.06
CA VAL A 306 -11.52 -15.17 -8.96
C VAL A 306 -12.63 -16.21 -8.83
N PHE A 307 -13.79 -15.80 -8.32
CA PHE A 307 -14.98 -16.64 -8.34
C PHE A 307 -15.60 -16.63 -9.73
N TRP A 308 -15.84 -17.78 -10.29
CA TRP A 308 -16.35 -17.93 -11.64
C TRP A 308 -17.36 -19.06 -11.76
N LYS A 309 -18.47 -18.75 -12.42
CA LYS A 309 -19.46 -19.74 -12.82
C LYS A 309 -19.25 -20.08 -14.28
N ASP A 310 -18.95 -21.34 -14.57
CA ASP A 310 -18.71 -21.80 -15.93
C ASP A 310 -19.99 -21.87 -16.75
N PRO A 311 -19.94 -22.07 -18.08
CA PRO A 311 -21.11 -22.21 -18.92
C PRO A 311 -22.05 -23.39 -18.54
N GLN A 312 -21.54 -24.38 -17.79
CA GLN A 312 -22.32 -25.49 -17.24
C GLN A 312 -22.88 -25.18 -15.84
N SER A 313 -22.80 -23.91 -15.40
CA SER A 313 -23.25 -23.42 -14.08
C SER A 313 -22.51 -24.02 -12.89
N ARG A 314 -21.33 -24.61 -13.08
CA ARG A 314 -20.47 -25.06 -11.99
C ARG A 314 -19.70 -23.87 -11.39
N GLU A 315 -19.60 -23.84 -10.07
CA GLU A 315 -18.94 -22.77 -9.34
C GLU A 315 -17.49 -23.13 -9.06
N TRP A 316 -16.59 -22.33 -9.61
CA TRP A 316 -15.14 -22.47 -9.48
C TRP A 316 -14.54 -21.27 -8.77
N ILE A 317 -13.41 -21.52 -8.12
CA ILE A 317 -12.48 -20.47 -7.74
C ILE A 317 -11.18 -20.67 -8.51
N LEU A 318 -10.68 -19.59 -9.09
CA LEU A 318 -9.47 -19.56 -9.91
C LEU A 318 -8.37 -18.80 -9.18
N PHE A 319 -7.12 -19.22 -9.35
CA PHE A 319 -5.94 -18.56 -8.79
C PHE A 319 -4.85 -18.41 -9.85
N GLY A 320 -4.12 -17.29 -9.77
CA GLY A 320 -3.02 -16.97 -10.67
C GLY A 320 -2.50 -15.55 -10.47
N ASN A 321 -1.44 -15.18 -11.19
CA ASN A 321 -0.76 -13.90 -11.08
C ASN A 321 -0.67 -13.13 -12.42
N PRO A 322 -1.72 -12.48 -12.92
CA PRO A 322 -3.14 -12.65 -12.59
C PRO A 322 -3.76 -13.80 -13.37
N MET A 323 -3.11 -14.25 -14.46
CA MET A 323 -3.68 -15.25 -15.36
C MET A 323 -3.84 -16.60 -14.64
N PRO A 324 -5.04 -17.19 -14.62
CA PRO A 324 -5.31 -18.37 -13.82
C PRO A 324 -4.46 -19.58 -14.21
N THR A 325 -3.79 -20.17 -13.22
CA THR A 325 -2.98 -21.40 -13.36
C THR A 325 -3.58 -22.57 -12.61
N LEU A 326 -4.55 -22.31 -11.75
CA LEU A 326 -5.18 -23.27 -10.87
C LEU A 326 -6.67 -22.97 -10.74
N ARG A 327 -7.51 -24.03 -10.69
CA ARG A 327 -8.90 -23.94 -10.24
C ARG A 327 -9.30 -25.17 -9.43
N PHE A 328 -10.36 -24.98 -8.65
CA PHE A 328 -11.10 -26.08 -7.97
C PHE A 328 -12.53 -25.60 -7.66
N PRO A 329 -13.48 -26.51 -7.31
CA PRO A 329 -14.81 -26.12 -6.86
C PRO A 329 -14.74 -25.10 -5.72
N ALA A 330 -15.58 -24.04 -5.75
CA ALA A 330 -15.51 -22.92 -4.81
C ALA A 330 -16.00 -23.28 -3.40
N THR A 331 -15.43 -24.32 -2.78
CA THR A 331 -15.76 -24.80 -1.43
C THR A 331 -14.52 -24.95 -0.55
N PHE A 332 -14.72 -24.91 0.77
CA PHE A 332 -13.64 -25.10 1.75
C PHE A 332 -13.03 -26.49 1.64
N GLU A 333 -13.84 -27.52 1.41
CA GLU A 333 -13.39 -28.91 1.27
C GLU A 333 -12.48 -29.07 0.05
N ALA A 334 -12.89 -28.54 -1.11
CA ALA A 334 -12.08 -28.60 -2.32
C ALA A 334 -10.77 -27.80 -2.20
N TRP A 335 -10.81 -26.65 -1.53
CA TRP A 335 -9.59 -25.88 -1.25
C TRP A 335 -8.62 -26.65 -0.36
N SER A 336 -9.13 -27.35 0.66
CA SER A 336 -8.30 -28.08 1.62
C SER A 336 -7.75 -29.41 1.10
N ASP A 337 -8.26 -29.90 -0.05
CA ASP A 337 -7.84 -31.16 -0.67
C ASP A 337 -7.14 -30.93 -2.03
N PRO A 338 -5.80 -30.97 -2.08
CA PRO A 338 -5.05 -30.78 -3.32
C PRO A 338 -5.39 -31.77 -4.45
N THR A 339 -6.04 -32.89 -4.17
CA THR A 339 -6.46 -33.86 -5.21
C THR A 339 -7.59 -33.34 -6.10
N THR A 340 -8.31 -32.32 -5.65
CA THR A 340 -9.38 -31.63 -6.39
C THR A 340 -8.87 -30.52 -7.30
N TRP A 341 -7.59 -30.17 -7.18
CA TRP A 341 -7.00 -29.03 -7.86
C TRP A 341 -6.68 -29.34 -9.32
N GLU A 342 -7.22 -28.54 -10.21
CA GLU A 342 -7.01 -28.65 -11.64
C GLU A 342 -6.02 -27.58 -12.11
N ARG A 343 -4.94 -28.01 -12.79
CA ARG A 343 -3.99 -27.13 -13.45
C ARG A 343 -4.61 -26.50 -14.70
N LEU A 344 -4.43 -25.20 -14.87
CA LEU A 344 -4.81 -24.46 -16.07
C LEU A 344 -3.56 -24.01 -16.83
N GLN A 345 -3.76 -23.75 -18.11
CA GLN A 345 -2.72 -23.14 -18.97
C GLN A 345 -3.01 -21.64 -19.07
N PRO A 346 -2.21 -20.78 -18.46
CA PRO A 346 -2.43 -19.33 -18.52
C PRO A 346 -2.08 -18.78 -19.89
N GLN A 347 -2.71 -17.66 -20.26
CA GLN A 347 -2.22 -16.84 -21.36
C GLN A 347 -0.93 -16.15 -20.93
N GLU A 348 0.18 -16.47 -21.60
CA GLU A 348 1.52 -16.00 -21.18
C GLU A 348 1.78 -14.54 -21.52
N THR A 349 1.19 -14.03 -22.62
CA THR A 349 1.41 -12.65 -23.07
C THR A 349 0.12 -12.05 -23.63
N LEU A 350 -0.01 -10.73 -23.51
CA LEU A 350 -1.01 -9.92 -24.19
C LEU A 350 -0.32 -9.01 -25.22
N THR A 351 -1.11 -8.38 -26.08
CA THR A 351 -0.60 -7.44 -27.09
C THR A 351 -0.77 -6.01 -26.62
N SER A 352 0.30 -5.22 -26.65
CA SER A 352 0.27 -3.79 -26.33
C SER A 352 -0.54 -3.01 -27.38
N ALA A 353 -1.50 -2.21 -26.93
CA ALA A 353 -2.27 -1.31 -27.78
C ALA A 353 -1.43 -0.22 -28.44
N LYS A 354 -0.28 0.13 -27.86
CA LYS A 354 0.55 1.24 -28.32
C LYS A 354 1.41 0.87 -29.53
N ASP A 355 1.98 -0.32 -29.51
CA ASP A 355 3.06 -0.69 -30.44
C ASP A 355 2.98 -2.15 -30.94
N GLY A 356 1.97 -2.91 -30.51
CA GLY A 356 1.79 -4.32 -30.88
C GLY A 356 2.75 -5.29 -30.23
N ASN A 357 3.61 -4.83 -29.33
CA ASN A 357 4.59 -5.68 -28.64
C ASN A 357 3.92 -6.60 -27.64
N ALA A 358 4.57 -7.73 -27.35
CA ALA A 358 4.14 -8.65 -26.32
C ALA A 358 4.33 -8.04 -24.92
N VAL A 359 3.29 -8.12 -24.09
CA VAL A 359 3.28 -7.70 -22.70
C VAL A 359 3.14 -8.94 -21.85
N LYS A 360 4.14 -9.27 -21.03
CA LYS A 360 4.12 -10.42 -20.16
C LYS A 360 3.58 -10.03 -18.77
N PRO A 361 2.42 -10.56 -18.34
CA PRO A 361 1.90 -10.34 -17.00
C PRO A 361 2.82 -10.97 -15.93
N HIS A 362 2.89 -10.33 -14.75
CA HIS A 362 3.62 -10.86 -13.60
C HIS A 362 2.70 -11.05 -12.40
N SER A 363 2.08 -9.98 -11.91
CA SER A 363 1.11 -10.02 -10.81
C SER A 363 -0.03 -9.06 -11.10
N GLY A 364 -1.18 -9.31 -10.51
CA GLY A 364 -2.38 -8.52 -10.71
C GLY A 364 -3.63 -9.22 -10.26
N SER A 365 -4.76 -8.65 -10.57
CA SER A 365 -6.07 -9.20 -10.20
C SER A 365 -7.06 -9.13 -11.35
N ILE A 366 -8.07 -9.99 -11.29
CA ILE A 366 -9.15 -10.10 -12.26
C ILE A 366 -10.47 -9.93 -11.52
N ALA A 367 -11.40 -9.17 -12.10
CA ALA A 367 -12.76 -9.02 -11.58
C ALA A 367 -13.79 -8.97 -12.71
N TRP A 368 -15.03 -9.41 -12.42
CA TRP A 368 -16.17 -9.11 -13.29
C TRP A 368 -16.56 -7.65 -13.14
N ASN A 369 -16.68 -6.94 -14.25
CA ASN A 369 -17.12 -5.57 -14.26
C ASN A 369 -18.53 -5.43 -14.82
N VAL A 370 -19.48 -5.01 -14.01
CA VAL A 370 -20.91 -4.91 -14.37
C VAL A 370 -21.17 -3.86 -15.43
N TYR A 371 -20.47 -2.72 -15.38
CA TYR A 371 -20.59 -1.65 -16.38
C TYR A 371 -20.14 -2.12 -17.77
N ARG A 372 -18.96 -2.80 -17.83
CA ARG A 372 -18.38 -3.32 -19.07
C ARG A 372 -19.07 -4.61 -19.54
N LYS A 373 -19.71 -5.34 -18.62
CA LYS A 373 -20.23 -6.71 -18.81
C LYS A 373 -19.14 -7.65 -19.34
N ARG A 374 -17.94 -7.49 -18.80
CA ARG A 374 -16.73 -8.24 -19.15
C ARG A 374 -15.88 -8.49 -17.91
N TRP A 375 -15.02 -9.45 -18.02
CA TRP A 375 -13.91 -9.62 -17.10
C TRP A 375 -12.85 -8.57 -17.40
N VAL A 376 -12.35 -7.91 -16.36
CA VAL A 376 -11.30 -6.90 -16.45
C VAL A 376 -10.13 -7.31 -15.61
N THR A 377 -8.93 -6.92 -16.04
CA THR A 377 -7.70 -7.15 -15.27
C THR A 377 -6.87 -5.88 -15.21
N VAL A 378 -6.25 -5.65 -14.05
CA VAL A 378 -5.11 -4.74 -13.92
C VAL A 378 -3.93 -5.58 -13.47
N PHE A 379 -2.83 -5.49 -14.18
CA PHE A 379 -1.65 -6.30 -13.91
C PHE A 379 -0.35 -5.52 -14.14
N MET A 380 0.68 -5.93 -13.41
CA MET A 380 2.04 -5.48 -13.57
C MET A 380 2.74 -6.27 -14.67
N GLN A 381 3.48 -5.57 -15.50
CA GLN A 381 4.36 -6.20 -16.50
C GLN A 381 5.69 -6.59 -15.84
N VAL A 382 6.18 -7.78 -16.14
CA VAL A 382 7.55 -8.16 -15.79
C VAL A 382 8.53 -7.59 -16.82
N PHE A 383 9.61 -6.99 -16.32
CA PHE A 383 10.66 -6.35 -17.14
C PHE A 383 10.15 -5.32 -18.13
N GLY A 384 9.23 -4.46 -17.66
CA GLY A 384 8.71 -3.33 -18.42
C GLY A 384 9.74 -2.21 -18.59
N SER A 385 9.37 -1.18 -19.34
CA SER A 385 10.16 0.05 -19.54
C SER A 385 9.25 1.27 -19.43
N PRO A 386 9.65 2.33 -18.72
CA PRO A 386 10.97 2.63 -18.12
C PRO A 386 11.27 1.91 -16.79
N SER A 387 10.29 1.28 -16.13
CA SER A 387 10.50 0.54 -14.89
C SER A 387 10.27 -0.95 -15.07
N ALA A 388 11.19 -1.79 -14.57
CA ALA A 388 11.11 -3.24 -14.68
C ALA A 388 9.80 -3.83 -14.09
N PHE A 389 9.31 -3.24 -13.00
CA PHE A 389 8.11 -3.69 -12.27
C PHE A 389 7.15 -2.52 -11.93
N GLY A 390 7.18 -1.44 -12.68
CA GLY A 390 6.33 -0.27 -12.46
C GLY A 390 5.32 0.00 -13.57
N GLU A 391 5.23 -0.86 -14.58
CA GLU A 391 4.35 -0.68 -15.72
C GLU A 391 3.05 -1.47 -15.52
N LEU A 392 1.91 -0.77 -15.35
CA LEU A 392 0.61 -1.39 -15.15
C LEU A 392 -0.25 -1.28 -16.39
N TRP A 393 -0.92 -2.38 -16.68
CA TRP A 393 -1.74 -2.58 -17.85
C TRP A 393 -3.16 -2.98 -17.49
N TYR A 394 -4.09 -2.57 -18.34
CA TYR A 394 -5.50 -2.93 -18.29
C TYR A 394 -5.87 -3.72 -19.53
N ALA A 395 -6.69 -4.78 -19.38
CA ALA A 395 -7.25 -5.55 -20.46
C ALA A 395 -8.64 -6.10 -20.12
N GLU A 396 -9.40 -6.49 -21.13
CA GLU A 396 -10.75 -7.06 -21.01
C GLU A 396 -10.85 -8.43 -21.70
N ALA A 397 -11.76 -9.29 -21.20
CA ALA A 397 -12.07 -10.60 -21.78
C ALA A 397 -13.52 -11.00 -21.52
N ASP A 398 -14.05 -11.93 -22.33
CA ASP A 398 -15.38 -12.52 -22.12
C ASP A 398 -15.37 -13.64 -21.07
N SER A 399 -14.19 -14.17 -20.75
CA SER A 399 -13.98 -15.22 -19.74
C SER A 399 -12.76 -14.85 -18.88
N PRO A 400 -12.76 -15.20 -17.58
CA PRO A 400 -11.58 -14.99 -16.75
C PRO A 400 -10.38 -15.86 -17.18
N LEU A 401 -10.63 -16.88 -17.99
CA LEU A 401 -9.61 -17.72 -18.60
C LEU A 401 -9.06 -17.14 -19.92
N GLY A 402 -9.62 -16.02 -20.39
CA GLY A 402 -9.29 -15.42 -21.67
C GLY A 402 -10.10 -16.03 -22.85
N PRO A 403 -9.69 -15.79 -24.12
CA PRO A 403 -8.51 -14.99 -24.45
C PRO A 403 -8.67 -13.52 -24.00
N TRP A 404 -7.61 -12.99 -23.42
CA TRP A 404 -7.53 -11.57 -23.07
C TRP A 404 -7.20 -10.75 -24.29
N GLY A 405 -7.89 -9.64 -24.46
CA GLY A 405 -7.72 -8.73 -25.58
C GLY A 405 -6.44 -7.90 -25.53
N THR A 406 -6.46 -6.81 -26.25
CA THR A 406 -5.34 -5.83 -26.27
C THR A 406 -5.16 -5.16 -24.94
N ALA A 407 -3.92 -5.06 -24.46
CA ALA A 407 -3.58 -4.40 -23.22
C ALA A 407 -3.26 -2.91 -23.40
N VAL A 408 -3.80 -2.06 -22.55
CA VAL A 408 -3.55 -0.62 -22.49
C VAL A 408 -2.74 -0.29 -21.24
N LYS A 409 -1.59 0.40 -21.41
CA LYS A 409 -0.78 0.86 -20.28
C LYS A 409 -1.50 2.00 -19.55
N VAL A 410 -1.89 1.79 -18.30
CA VAL A 410 -2.67 2.74 -17.49
C VAL A 410 -1.83 3.51 -16.48
N LEU A 411 -0.66 2.99 -16.13
CA LEU A 411 0.26 3.57 -15.16
C LEU A 411 1.70 3.21 -15.54
N SER A 412 2.62 4.14 -15.30
CA SER A 412 4.05 3.95 -15.48
C SER A 412 4.80 4.68 -14.38
N HIS A 413 5.82 4.05 -13.81
CA HIS A 413 6.64 4.61 -12.75
C HIS A 413 8.11 4.67 -13.16
N ASP A 414 8.63 5.86 -13.34
CA ASP A 414 10.06 6.06 -13.53
C ASP A 414 10.80 5.77 -12.19
N ASN A 415 11.81 4.91 -12.22
CA ASN A 415 12.67 4.60 -11.08
C ASN A 415 11.99 3.96 -9.85
N TYR A 416 10.77 3.46 -9.98
CA TYR A 416 10.03 2.79 -8.91
C TYR A 416 9.42 1.50 -9.42
N THR A 417 9.04 0.63 -8.50
CA THR A 417 8.15 -0.48 -8.78
C THR A 417 6.76 -0.21 -8.23
N PHE A 418 5.77 -0.88 -8.80
CA PHE A 418 4.39 -0.90 -8.31
C PHE A 418 3.88 -2.32 -8.47
N TYR A 419 4.01 -3.12 -7.42
CA TYR A 419 3.74 -4.56 -7.50
C TYR A 419 2.48 -4.97 -6.75
N ASN A 420 2.03 -6.21 -7.02
CA ASN A 420 0.83 -6.83 -6.48
C ASN A 420 -0.43 -5.96 -6.60
N PRO A 421 -0.79 -5.46 -7.82
CA PRO A 421 -1.99 -4.65 -7.95
C PRO A 421 -3.25 -5.47 -7.68
N SER A 422 -4.12 -4.92 -6.83
CA SER A 422 -5.42 -5.48 -6.45
C SER A 422 -6.56 -4.58 -6.89
N LEU A 423 -7.56 -5.16 -7.53
CA LEU A 423 -8.83 -4.49 -7.89
C LEU A 423 -9.77 -4.44 -6.68
N HIS A 424 -10.53 -3.36 -6.58
CA HIS A 424 -11.54 -3.14 -5.54
C HIS A 424 -12.93 -2.89 -6.15
N PRO A 425 -13.59 -3.92 -6.67
CA PRO A 425 -14.94 -3.77 -7.20
C PRO A 425 -15.95 -3.30 -6.12
N GLU A 426 -15.72 -3.64 -4.86
CA GLU A 426 -16.54 -3.25 -3.70
C GLU A 426 -16.52 -1.76 -3.40
N PHE A 427 -15.53 -1.01 -3.89
CA PHE A 427 -15.45 0.43 -3.67
C PHE A 427 -16.34 1.25 -4.60
N THR A 428 -16.91 0.63 -5.61
CA THR A 428 -17.67 1.32 -6.64
C THR A 428 -19.15 0.94 -6.56
N PRO A 429 -20.10 1.88 -6.71
CA PRO A 429 -21.50 1.54 -6.90
C PRO A 429 -21.66 0.65 -8.13
N GLU A 430 -22.57 -0.33 -8.05
CA GLU A 430 -22.86 -1.25 -9.14
C GLU A 430 -23.20 -0.51 -10.43
N GLY A 431 -22.62 -0.93 -11.55
CA GLY A 431 -22.83 -0.31 -12.86
C GLY A 431 -22.13 1.03 -13.08
N SER A 432 -21.33 1.51 -12.14
CA SER A 432 -20.49 2.70 -12.32
C SER A 432 -19.37 2.45 -13.34
N PRO A 433 -19.01 3.43 -14.20
CA PRO A 433 -17.90 3.34 -15.13
C PRO A 433 -16.53 3.55 -14.43
N ILE A 434 -16.45 3.37 -13.12
CA ILE A 434 -15.26 3.63 -12.32
C ILE A 434 -14.71 2.29 -11.81
N LEU A 435 -13.39 2.16 -11.87
CA LEU A 435 -12.65 1.04 -11.32
C LEU A 435 -11.58 1.56 -10.37
N PHE A 436 -11.51 0.98 -9.17
CA PHE A 436 -10.42 1.25 -8.24
C PHE A 436 -9.45 0.08 -8.19
N PHE A 437 -8.17 0.41 -8.07
CA PHE A 437 -7.12 -0.56 -7.81
C PHE A 437 -6.05 0.05 -6.91
N GLU A 438 -5.38 -0.77 -6.15
CA GLU A 438 -4.21 -0.37 -5.36
C GLU A 438 -3.03 -1.30 -5.66
N GLY A 439 -1.86 -0.91 -5.19
CA GLY A 439 -0.66 -1.73 -5.23
C GLY A 439 0.44 -1.12 -4.38
N THR A 440 1.49 -1.91 -4.19
CA THR A 440 2.64 -1.52 -3.39
C THR A 440 3.60 -0.68 -4.19
N TYR A 441 3.84 0.53 -3.76
CA TYR A 441 4.85 1.42 -4.31
C TYR A 441 6.14 1.29 -3.52
N THR A 442 7.25 0.98 -4.20
CA THR A 442 8.54 0.78 -3.56
C THR A 442 9.73 1.11 -4.47
N LEU A 443 10.88 1.39 -3.84
CA LEU A 443 12.18 1.52 -4.51
C LEU A 443 12.84 0.18 -4.83
N GLN A 444 12.37 -0.92 -4.25
CA GLN A 444 12.93 -2.24 -4.51
C GLN A 444 12.79 -2.59 -5.99
N PHE A 445 13.80 -3.25 -6.53
CA PHE A 445 13.86 -3.65 -7.94
C PHE A 445 13.83 -2.49 -8.95
N ALA A 446 14.17 -1.27 -8.52
CA ALA A 446 14.30 -0.12 -9.40
C ALA A 446 15.76 0.09 -9.82
N ASP A 447 16.00 0.36 -11.12
CA ASP A 447 17.35 0.53 -11.67
C ASP A 447 18.06 1.78 -11.13
N LYS A 448 17.29 2.81 -10.85
CA LYS A 448 17.78 4.12 -10.38
C LYS A 448 16.87 4.65 -9.27
N PRO A 449 16.97 4.10 -8.06
CA PRO A 449 16.08 4.49 -6.98
C PRO A 449 16.28 5.97 -6.60
N MET A 450 15.24 6.78 -6.79
CA MET A 450 15.17 8.16 -6.34
C MET A 450 14.17 8.25 -5.19
N PRO A 451 14.63 8.26 -3.93
CA PRO A 451 13.72 8.27 -2.80
C PRO A 451 12.79 9.47 -2.81
N THR A 452 11.49 9.24 -2.82
CA THR A 452 10.48 10.26 -2.55
C THR A 452 9.91 9.99 -1.16
N ALA A 453 10.11 10.93 -0.24
CA ALA A 453 9.63 10.78 1.12
C ALA A 453 8.12 10.47 1.12
N ARG A 454 7.68 9.62 2.06
CA ARG A 454 6.27 9.22 2.24
C ARG A 454 5.69 8.40 1.07
N TYR A 455 6.46 8.08 0.06
CA TYR A 455 6.02 7.37 -1.12
C TYR A 455 6.43 5.90 -1.08
N ASP A 456 7.66 5.63 -0.70
CA ASP A 456 8.22 4.28 -0.69
C ASP A 456 7.55 3.35 0.32
N TYR A 457 7.42 2.09 -0.07
CA TYR A 457 6.86 0.98 0.70
C TYR A 457 5.45 1.27 1.23
N ASN A 458 4.52 1.56 0.32
CA ASN A 458 3.17 1.98 0.69
C ASN A 458 2.10 1.53 -0.30
N GLN A 459 0.87 1.39 0.19
CA GLN A 459 -0.30 1.10 -0.63
C GLN A 459 -0.86 2.40 -1.20
N ILE A 460 -0.89 2.50 -2.52
CA ILE A 460 -1.39 3.67 -3.25
C ILE A 460 -2.64 3.28 -4.04
N LEU A 461 -3.74 3.98 -3.78
CA LEU A 461 -5.00 3.80 -4.48
C LEU A 461 -5.03 4.63 -5.76
N TYR A 462 -5.45 4.01 -6.85
CA TYR A 462 -5.74 4.63 -8.14
C TYR A 462 -7.18 4.41 -8.56
N ARG A 463 -7.70 5.35 -9.34
CA ARG A 463 -8.97 5.26 -10.04
C ARG A 463 -8.73 5.21 -11.55
N LEU A 464 -9.47 4.36 -12.23
CA LEU A 464 -9.53 4.25 -13.68
C LEU A 464 -10.98 4.53 -14.12
N ASP A 465 -11.15 5.48 -15.04
CA ASP A 465 -12.46 5.76 -15.65
C ASP A 465 -12.60 4.90 -16.90
N LEU A 466 -13.50 3.91 -16.85
CA LEU A 466 -13.63 2.91 -17.90
C LEU A 466 -14.19 3.46 -19.22
N ASP A 467 -14.82 4.64 -19.20
CA ASP A 467 -15.29 5.37 -20.38
C ASP A 467 -14.20 6.26 -21.01
N ASP A 468 -13.00 6.34 -20.42
CA ASP A 468 -11.87 7.04 -21.02
C ASP A 468 -11.59 6.49 -22.43
N ALA A 469 -11.49 7.39 -23.40
CA ALA A 469 -11.25 7.04 -24.80
C ALA A 469 -9.90 6.31 -25.01
N ALA A 470 -8.92 6.55 -24.14
CA ALA A 470 -7.63 5.88 -24.18
C ALA A 470 -7.73 4.37 -23.92
N LEU A 471 -8.82 3.89 -23.27
CA LEU A 471 -9.07 2.48 -23.02
C LEU A 471 -9.81 1.78 -24.18
N ALA A 472 -10.21 2.50 -25.23
CA ALA A 472 -10.96 1.91 -26.34
C ALA A 472 -10.28 0.67 -26.98
N PRO A 473 -8.94 0.60 -27.12
CA PRO A 473 -8.29 -0.60 -27.68
C PRO A 473 -8.48 -1.87 -26.84
N ALA A 474 -8.65 -1.76 -25.53
CA ALA A 474 -8.85 -2.92 -24.66
C ALA A 474 -10.24 -3.57 -24.82
N ARG A 475 -11.16 -2.90 -25.55
CA ARG A 475 -12.54 -3.33 -25.77
C ARG A 475 -12.70 -4.27 -26.97
N GLN A 476 -11.64 -4.46 -27.74
CA GLN A 476 -11.64 -5.22 -28.99
C GLN A 476 -11.35 -6.70 -28.78
#